data_ee7b06e163769cb590b5ef4efb520a18
#
_entry.id   ee7b06e163769cb590b5ef4efb520a18
#
_cell.length_a   1.000
_cell.length_b   1.000
_cell.length_c   1.000
_cell.angle_alpha   90.00
_cell.angle_beta   90.00
_cell.angle_gamma   90.00
#
_symmetry.space_group_name_H-M   'P 1'
#
loop_
_entity.id
_entity.type
_entity.pdbx_description
1 polymer ?
#
loop_
_entity_poly.entity_id
_entity_poly.type
_entity_poly.pdbx_seq_one_letter_code
_entity_poly.pdbx_strand_id
1 'polypeptide(L)'
;KEAVVPFFAFSLTDSVTSSRNFKRLKFGIMMNSNLWWIWMMFRAFRARALNPERPVLRGSAENSDIFFQHREACNKYYNDAVATTEMYMNMVNEKLGTDYKLFNYYGAEDADRVIVAMGSVCDTIKETIDFLNARGEMVGMIKVHLYRPFSVKHLVDVIPDSVKTISVIDRTKEPGSLGEPLFLDVVAALKNSKFSNVPVYGGRYGLGSKDTLPAHIIS
;
A
#
# COMPACT_ATOMS: atom_id res chain seq x y z
N LYS A 1 -17.35 -19.38 -7.22
CA LYS A 1 -16.42 -19.59 -6.07
C LYS A 1 -15.66 -18.31 -5.94
N GLU A 2 -16.12 -17.42 -5.07
CA GLU A 2 -15.44 -16.18 -4.74
C GLU A 2 -14.11 -16.54 -4.07
N ALA A 3 -13.03 -15.96 -4.57
CA ALA A 3 -11.74 -16.08 -3.94
C ALA A 3 -11.83 -15.37 -2.59
N VAL A 4 -11.88 -16.13 -1.51
CA VAL A 4 -11.70 -15.57 -0.18
C VAL A 4 -10.24 -15.16 -0.10
N VAL A 5 -9.96 -13.89 -0.36
CA VAL A 5 -8.65 -13.30 -0.09
C VAL A 5 -8.50 -13.25 1.43
N PRO A 6 -7.63 -14.06 2.03
CA PRO A 6 -7.42 -13.96 3.45
C PRO A 6 -6.56 -12.75 3.72
N PHE A 7 -7.08 -11.90 4.57
CA PHE A 7 -6.31 -11.00 5.39
C PHE A 7 -5.80 -9.72 4.78
N PHE A 8 -6.54 -8.66 5.01
CA PHE A 8 -5.98 -7.32 5.12
C PHE A 8 -5.21 -7.18 6.44
N ALA A 9 -3.92 -7.41 6.41
CA ALA A 9 -3.05 -6.77 7.36
C ALA A 9 -2.94 -5.29 6.94
N PHE A 10 -3.91 -4.48 7.34
CA PHE A 10 -3.59 -3.08 7.52
C PHE A 10 -2.41 -3.05 8.48
N SER A 11 -1.29 -2.52 8.03
CA SER A 11 -0.19 -2.23 8.93
C SER A 11 -0.64 -1.11 9.88
N LEU A 12 -1.47 -1.49 10.85
CA LEU A 12 -1.81 -0.65 12.00
C LEU A 12 -0.57 -0.41 12.88
N THR A 13 0.50 -1.16 12.63
CA THR A 13 1.72 -1.12 13.46
C THR A 13 2.50 0.17 13.28
N ASP A 14 2.51 0.77 12.10
CA ASP A 14 3.32 1.95 11.84
C ASP A 14 2.74 3.24 12.45
N SER A 15 1.41 3.36 12.51
CA SER A 15 0.78 4.51 13.14
C SER A 15 0.75 4.43 14.67
N VAL A 16 0.87 3.22 15.24
CA VAL A 16 0.85 3.01 16.70
C VAL A 16 2.22 3.27 17.34
N THR A 17 3.31 3.04 16.61
CA THR A 17 4.67 3.16 17.17
C THR A 17 5.25 4.56 17.06
N SER A 18 4.75 5.44 16.20
CA SER A 18 5.36 6.74 15.93
C SER A 18 4.61 7.96 16.50
N SER A 19 3.39 7.84 16.98
CA SER A 19 2.70 8.97 17.59
C SER A 19 2.30 8.71 19.03
N ARG A 20 2.79 9.54 19.96
CA ARG A 20 2.30 9.66 21.33
C ARG A 20 0.86 10.18 21.42
N ASN A 21 0.24 10.49 20.31
CA ASN A 21 -1.17 10.88 20.20
C ASN A 21 -2.00 9.66 19.85
N PHE A 22 -2.44 8.94 20.87
CA PHE A 22 -3.52 7.97 20.76
C PHE A 22 -4.80 8.68 20.24
N LYS A 23 -4.93 8.85 18.95
CA LYS A 23 -6.27 9.00 18.38
C LYS A 23 -6.99 7.71 18.72
N ARG A 24 -8.03 7.82 19.57
CA ARG A 24 -8.90 6.73 19.97
C ARG A 24 -9.28 5.95 18.71
N LEU A 25 -8.64 4.79 18.52
CA LEU A 25 -9.09 3.80 17.55
C LEU A 25 -10.53 3.49 17.92
N LYS A 26 -11.48 3.88 17.09
CA LYS A 26 -12.89 3.52 17.26
C LYS A 26 -13.05 2.04 16.93
N PHE A 27 -12.59 1.18 17.84
CA PHE A 27 -12.78 -0.28 17.76
C PHE A 27 -14.25 -0.70 17.91
N GLY A 28 -15.17 0.25 18.05
CA GLY A 28 -16.57 0.00 18.42
C GLY A 28 -17.53 -0.39 17.30
N ILE A 29 -17.11 -0.47 16.03
CA ILE A 29 -18.09 -0.51 14.92
C ILE A 29 -18.22 -1.87 14.25
N MET A 30 -17.45 -2.86 14.64
CA MET A 30 -17.64 -4.23 14.11
C MET A 30 -18.80 -5.02 14.73
N MET A 31 -19.54 -4.46 15.65
CA MET A 31 -20.56 -5.21 16.41
C MET A 31 -22.00 -5.04 15.95
N ASN A 32 -22.30 -4.35 14.86
CA ASN A 32 -23.69 -4.21 14.46
C ASN A 32 -23.88 -4.25 12.95
N SER A 33 -24.11 -5.36 12.44
CA SER A 33 -24.82 -5.80 11.23
C SER A 33 -24.08 -6.93 10.51
N ASN A 34 -24.70 -8.09 10.49
CA ASN A 34 -24.31 -9.28 9.72
C ASN A 34 -23.10 -10.11 10.22
N LEU A 35 -22.95 -10.28 11.52
CA LEU A 35 -22.09 -11.31 12.12
C LEU A 35 -22.34 -12.73 11.53
N TRP A 36 -23.49 -12.95 10.92
CA TRP A 36 -23.85 -14.27 10.41
C TRP A 36 -22.96 -14.74 9.26
N TRP A 37 -22.67 -13.88 8.28
CA TRP A 37 -21.79 -14.28 7.19
C TRP A 37 -20.31 -14.31 7.57
N ILE A 38 -19.88 -13.50 8.54
CA ILE A 38 -18.57 -13.62 9.18
C ILE A 38 -18.46 -14.99 9.87
N TRP A 39 -19.50 -15.43 10.55
CA TRP A 39 -19.58 -16.77 11.15
C TRP A 39 -19.54 -17.87 10.08
N MET A 40 -20.18 -17.71 8.95
CA MET A 40 -20.10 -18.65 7.83
C MET A 40 -18.66 -18.74 7.28
N MET A 41 -17.99 -17.62 7.07
CA MET A 41 -16.59 -17.59 6.63
C MET A 41 -15.66 -18.25 7.66
N PHE A 42 -15.89 -18.00 8.93
CA PHE A 42 -15.14 -18.59 10.02
C PHE A 42 -15.36 -20.11 10.11
N ARG A 43 -16.60 -20.59 9.96
CA ARG A 43 -16.91 -22.02 9.88
C ARG A 43 -16.29 -22.65 8.63
N ALA A 44 -16.35 -22.01 7.48
CA ALA A 44 -15.73 -22.50 6.26
C ALA A 44 -14.20 -22.58 6.40
N PHE A 45 -13.58 -21.61 7.06
CA PHE A 45 -12.15 -21.65 7.39
C PHE A 45 -11.82 -22.85 8.31
N ARG A 46 -12.58 -23.01 9.41
CA ARG A 46 -12.40 -24.15 10.32
C ARG A 46 -12.65 -25.50 9.66
N ALA A 47 -13.61 -25.58 8.75
CA ALA A 47 -13.90 -26.81 8.00
C ALA A 47 -12.73 -27.23 7.08
N ARG A 48 -11.85 -26.29 6.73
CA ARG A 48 -10.61 -26.57 5.98
C ARG A 48 -9.41 -26.89 6.88
N ALA A 49 -9.57 -26.90 8.21
CA ALA A 49 -8.51 -27.30 9.11
C ALA A 49 -8.08 -28.76 8.85
N LEU A 50 -6.85 -29.10 9.23
CA LEU A 50 -6.36 -30.47 9.14
C LEU A 50 -7.25 -31.39 9.98
N ASN A 51 -7.71 -32.47 9.37
CA ASN A 51 -8.58 -33.45 10.01
C ASN A 51 -8.15 -34.85 9.58
N PRO A 52 -7.87 -35.77 10.52
CA PRO A 52 -7.49 -37.15 10.21
C PRO A 52 -8.52 -37.91 9.35
N GLU A 53 -9.81 -37.60 9.49
CA GLU A 53 -10.88 -38.22 8.70
C GLU A 53 -10.94 -37.71 7.26
N ARG A 54 -10.32 -36.55 7.03
CA ARG A 54 -10.23 -35.89 5.70
C ARG A 54 -8.82 -35.37 5.50
N PRO A 55 -7.84 -36.24 5.29
CA PRO A 55 -6.45 -35.84 5.15
C PRO A 55 -6.26 -34.99 3.90
N VAL A 56 -5.52 -33.89 4.04
CA VAL A 56 -5.16 -32.98 2.93
C VAL A 56 -3.67 -32.68 3.06
N LEU A 57 -2.94 -32.86 1.97
CA LEU A 57 -1.54 -32.40 1.87
C LEU A 57 -1.52 -30.88 1.67
N ARG A 58 -0.73 -30.20 2.51
CA ARG A 58 -0.43 -28.78 2.40
C ARG A 58 1.06 -28.56 2.61
N GLY A 59 1.64 -27.67 1.81
CA GLY A 59 3.07 -27.35 1.92
C GLY A 59 3.98 -28.48 1.45
N SER A 60 3.51 -29.31 0.49
CA SER A 60 4.35 -30.28 -0.17
C SER A 60 5.40 -29.59 -1.03
N ALA A 61 6.57 -30.25 -1.22
CA ALA A 61 7.54 -29.82 -2.21
C ALA A 61 6.97 -29.99 -3.63
N GLU A 62 7.22 -29.01 -4.46
CA GLU A 62 6.83 -29.02 -5.86
C GLU A 62 8.09 -29.11 -6.72
N ASN A 63 8.13 -30.07 -7.65
CA ASN A 63 9.21 -30.23 -8.57
C ASN A 63 9.05 -29.33 -9.81
N SER A 64 10.06 -29.28 -10.64
CA SER A 64 10.12 -28.44 -11.84
C SER A 64 9.01 -28.71 -12.86
N ASP A 65 8.40 -29.89 -12.83
CA ASP A 65 7.31 -30.29 -13.71
C ASP A 65 5.97 -29.60 -13.40
N ILE A 66 5.74 -29.20 -12.14
CA ILE A 66 4.46 -28.60 -11.70
C ILE A 66 4.62 -27.20 -11.08
N PHE A 67 5.80 -26.83 -10.60
CA PHE A 67 6.02 -25.58 -9.87
C PHE A 67 5.68 -24.34 -10.72
N PHE A 68 6.12 -24.31 -11.97
CA PHE A 68 5.86 -23.19 -12.88
C PHE A 68 4.36 -22.96 -13.06
N GLN A 69 3.60 -24.02 -13.37
CA GLN A 69 2.15 -23.95 -13.58
C GLN A 69 1.42 -23.49 -12.32
N HIS A 70 1.81 -23.96 -11.13
CA HIS A 70 1.22 -23.52 -9.87
C HIS A 70 1.52 -22.06 -9.57
N ARG A 71 2.73 -21.57 -9.89
CA ARG A 71 3.08 -20.15 -9.71
C ARG A 71 2.26 -19.25 -10.65
N GLU A 72 2.09 -19.65 -11.89
CA GLU A 72 1.27 -18.91 -12.86
C GLU A 72 -0.23 -18.93 -12.50
N ALA A 73 -0.73 -20.05 -11.99
CA ALA A 73 -2.12 -20.16 -11.55
C ALA A 73 -2.50 -19.16 -10.43
N CYS A 74 -1.53 -18.65 -9.68
CA CYS A 74 -1.76 -17.63 -8.65
C CYS A 74 -2.08 -16.25 -9.24
N ASN A 75 -1.71 -15.96 -10.49
CA ASN A 75 -1.83 -14.63 -11.09
C ASN A 75 -3.27 -14.12 -11.06
N LYS A 76 -4.25 -14.99 -11.30
CA LYS A 76 -5.67 -14.63 -11.23
C LYS A 76 -6.04 -14.00 -9.89
N TYR A 77 -5.59 -14.58 -8.79
CA TYR A 77 -5.92 -14.08 -7.45
C TYR A 77 -5.29 -12.73 -7.16
N TYR A 78 -4.05 -12.51 -7.62
CA TYR A 78 -3.39 -11.22 -7.50
C TYR A 78 -4.08 -10.14 -8.36
N ASN A 79 -4.51 -10.48 -9.57
CA ASN A 79 -5.23 -9.57 -10.44
C ASN A 79 -6.59 -9.15 -9.84
N ASP A 80 -7.33 -10.12 -9.29
CA ASP A 80 -8.62 -9.88 -8.65
C ASP A 80 -8.48 -9.10 -7.31
N ALA A 81 -7.31 -9.17 -6.67
CA ALA A 81 -7.07 -8.53 -5.38
C ALA A 81 -7.13 -7.00 -5.44
N VAL A 82 -6.77 -6.38 -6.55
CA VAL A 82 -6.83 -4.91 -6.73
C VAL A 82 -8.26 -4.41 -6.54
N ALA A 83 -9.20 -4.92 -7.35
CA ALA A 83 -10.60 -4.53 -7.29
C ALA A 83 -11.27 -4.92 -5.96
N THR A 84 -10.89 -6.09 -5.41
CA THR A 84 -11.40 -6.54 -4.11
C THR A 84 -10.96 -5.60 -2.99
N THR A 85 -9.68 -5.18 -3.01
CA THR A 85 -9.15 -4.24 -2.02
C THR A 85 -9.88 -2.90 -2.08
N GLU A 86 -10.04 -2.35 -3.27
CA GLU A 86 -10.75 -1.09 -3.49
C GLU A 86 -12.20 -1.17 -2.99
N MET A 87 -12.91 -2.25 -3.29
CA MET A 87 -14.26 -2.49 -2.79
C MET A 87 -14.33 -2.43 -1.26
N TYR A 88 -13.43 -3.13 -0.56
CA TYR A 88 -13.41 -3.11 0.90
C TYR A 88 -12.98 -1.77 1.48
N MET A 89 -12.03 -1.06 0.85
CA MET A 89 -11.68 0.31 1.24
C MET A 89 -12.89 1.23 1.17
N ASN A 90 -13.66 1.16 0.08
CA ASN A 90 -14.89 1.93 -0.07
C ASN A 90 -15.93 1.62 1.01
N MET A 91 -16.12 0.34 1.36
CA MET A 91 -17.00 -0.06 2.47
C MET A 91 -16.53 0.49 3.83
N VAL A 92 -15.22 0.54 4.06
CA VAL A 92 -14.65 1.14 5.28
C VAL A 92 -14.85 2.66 5.28
N ASN A 93 -14.60 3.31 4.16
CA ASN A 93 -14.78 4.75 3.99
C ASN A 93 -16.22 5.17 4.29
N GLU A 94 -17.20 4.44 3.75
CA GLU A 94 -18.61 4.68 3.98
C GLU A 94 -18.98 4.56 5.46
N LYS A 95 -18.45 3.56 6.15
CA LYS A 95 -18.76 3.31 7.57
C LYS A 95 -18.04 4.24 8.54
N LEU A 96 -16.82 4.65 8.23
CA LEU A 96 -15.95 5.38 9.16
C LEU A 96 -15.76 6.85 8.79
N GLY A 97 -16.24 7.28 7.61
CA GLY A 97 -16.00 8.62 7.11
C GLY A 97 -14.54 8.89 6.78
N THR A 98 -13.84 7.87 6.26
CA THR A 98 -12.44 7.95 5.84
C THR A 98 -12.34 8.07 4.30
N ASP A 99 -11.14 8.29 3.75
CA ASP A 99 -10.89 8.34 2.29
C ASP A 99 -9.71 7.44 1.93
N TYR A 100 -9.81 6.15 2.25
CA TYR A 100 -8.80 5.17 1.84
C TYR A 100 -8.96 4.82 0.37
N LYS A 101 -7.86 4.91 -0.38
CA LYS A 101 -7.70 4.45 -1.76
C LYS A 101 -6.43 3.62 -1.88
N LEU A 102 -6.26 2.91 -2.99
CA LEU A 102 -5.03 2.14 -3.24
C LEU A 102 -3.80 3.05 -3.22
N PHE A 103 -3.95 4.26 -3.76
CA PHE A 103 -3.02 5.37 -3.70
C PHE A 103 -3.80 6.62 -3.34
N ASN A 104 -3.40 7.33 -2.28
CA ASN A 104 -3.98 8.62 -1.92
C ASN A 104 -3.02 9.75 -2.28
N TYR A 105 -3.53 10.76 -2.97
CA TYR A 105 -2.81 12.00 -3.19
C TYR A 105 -3.09 12.99 -2.05
N TYR A 106 -2.07 13.76 -1.69
CA TYR A 106 -2.17 14.86 -0.73
C TYR A 106 -1.23 15.99 -1.11
N GLY A 107 -1.68 17.23 -1.09
CA GLY A 107 -0.87 18.43 -1.34
C GLY A 107 -1.50 19.37 -2.36
N ALA A 108 -0.69 20.19 -3.03
CA ALA A 108 -1.16 21.12 -4.04
C ALA A 108 -1.72 20.37 -5.27
N GLU A 109 -2.85 20.82 -5.81
CA GLU A 109 -3.48 20.19 -6.98
C GLU A 109 -2.61 20.26 -8.23
N ASP A 110 -1.81 21.32 -8.33
CA ASP A 110 -0.88 21.63 -9.41
C ASP A 110 0.59 21.43 -9.00
N ALA A 111 0.86 20.48 -8.09
CA ALA A 111 2.20 20.20 -7.60
C ALA A 111 3.17 19.89 -8.75
N ASP A 112 4.33 20.54 -8.74
CA ASP A 112 5.40 20.27 -9.68
C ASP A 112 6.42 19.24 -9.14
N ARG A 113 6.40 18.98 -7.84
CA ARG A 113 7.23 17.98 -7.16
C ARG A 113 6.34 17.08 -6.31
N VAL A 114 6.46 15.78 -6.53
CA VAL A 114 5.66 14.77 -5.80
C VAL A 114 6.58 13.76 -5.15
N ILE A 115 6.33 13.49 -3.87
CA ILE A 115 6.99 12.41 -3.14
C ILE A 115 6.09 11.19 -3.05
N VAL A 116 6.60 9.99 -3.35
CA VAL A 116 5.89 8.72 -3.21
C VAL A 116 6.47 7.97 -2.03
N ALA A 117 5.61 7.59 -1.11
CA ALA A 117 6.01 6.88 0.10
C ALA A 117 4.91 5.96 0.64
N MET A 118 5.27 5.07 1.57
CA MET A 118 4.32 4.23 2.29
C MET A 118 4.65 4.16 3.77
N GLY A 119 3.63 3.86 4.59
CA GLY A 119 3.80 3.69 6.03
C GLY A 119 3.83 5.01 6.82
N SER A 120 4.41 4.96 8.00
CA SER A 120 4.33 6.05 9.00
C SER A 120 5.03 7.36 8.59
N VAL A 121 6.02 7.29 7.72
CA VAL A 121 6.70 8.49 7.19
C VAL A 121 5.74 9.46 6.50
N CYS A 122 4.61 8.96 5.98
CA CYS A 122 3.62 9.78 5.30
C CYS A 122 3.04 10.87 6.21
N ASP A 123 2.98 10.66 7.52
CA ASP A 123 2.51 11.68 8.46
C ASP A 123 3.54 12.83 8.58
N THR A 124 4.83 12.50 8.66
CA THR A 124 5.91 13.51 8.64
C THR A 124 5.96 14.28 7.31
N ILE A 125 5.76 13.56 6.19
CA ILE A 125 5.71 14.18 4.85
C ILE A 125 4.52 15.14 4.77
N LYS A 126 3.36 14.76 5.28
CA LYS A 126 2.16 15.60 5.28
C LYS A 126 2.43 16.93 5.99
N GLU A 127 2.96 16.90 7.21
CA GLU A 127 3.33 18.10 7.96
C GLU A 127 4.34 18.98 7.17
N THR A 128 5.29 18.32 6.49
CA THR A 128 6.28 19.01 5.66
C THR A 128 5.64 19.69 4.44
N ILE A 129 4.71 19.02 3.78
CA ILE A 129 3.96 19.56 2.64
C ILE A 129 3.12 20.76 3.05
N ASP A 130 2.40 20.68 4.18
CA ASP A 130 1.61 21.78 4.71
C ASP A 130 2.49 23.01 4.98
N PHE A 131 3.67 22.79 5.55
CA PHE A 131 4.66 23.85 5.81
C PHE A 131 5.20 24.48 4.52
N LEU A 132 5.53 23.69 3.50
CA LEU A 132 6.07 24.16 2.23
C LEU A 132 5.03 24.88 1.41
N ASN A 133 3.82 24.32 1.26
CA ASN A 133 2.74 24.91 0.47
C ASN A 133 2.25 26.24 1.09
N ALA A 134 2.29 26.38 2.44
CA ALA A 134 2.03 27.65 3.11
C ALA A 134 3.05 28.74 2.77
N ARG A 135 4.19 28.38 2.18
CA ARG A 135 5.25 29.29 1.72
C ARG A 135 5.25 29.51 0.20
N GLY A 136 4.25 28.97 -0.49
CA GLY A 136 4.10 29.13 -1.94
C GLY A 136 4.84 28.06 -2.75
N GLU A 137 5.34 26.98 -2.12
CA GLU A 137 5.85 25.83 -2.83
C GLU A 137 4.68 24.99 -3.36
N MET A 138 4.89 24.30 -4.47
CA MET A 138 3.86 23.48 -5.12
C MET A 138 4.26 22.00 -5.02
N VAL A 139 4.06 21.43 -3.82
CA VAL A 139 4.48 20.06 -3.50
C VAL A 139 3.32 19.17 -3.11
N GLY A 140 3.47 17.88 -3.42
CA GLY A 140 2.48 16.87 -3.09
C GLY A 140 3.10 15.53 -2.72
N MET A 141 2.25 14.65 -2.19
CA MET A 141 2.62 13.28 -1.83
C MET A 141 1.61 12.29 -2.39
N ILE A 142 2.12 11.14 -2.81
CA ILE A 142 1.30 9.95 -3.04
C ILE A 142 1.62 8.93 -1.95
N LYS A 143 0.60 8.64 -1.15
CA LYS A 143 0.64 7.61 -0.13
C LYS A 143 0.21 6.27 -0.71
N VAL A 144 1.10 5.29 -0.69
CA VAL A 144 0.84 3.93 -1.18
C VAL A 144 0.19 3.12 -0.06
N HIS A 145 -1.05 2.67 -0.27
CA HIS A 145 -1.73 1.77 0.66
C HIS A 145 -1.71 0.32 0.17
N LEU A 146 -1.82 0.08 -1.14
CA LEU A 146 -1.67 -1.26 -1.72
C LEU A 146 -0.36 -1.33 -2.51
N TYR A 147 0.67 -1.90 -1.88
CA TYR A 147 1.97 -2.09 -2.52
C TYR A 147 2.01 -3.33 -3.43
N ARG A 148 1.36 -4.41 -3.03
CA ARG A 148 1.27 -5.67 -3.81
C ARG A 148 -0.15 -6.23 -3.79
N PRO A 149 -0.75 -6.51 -4.97
CA PRO A 149 -0.23 -6.27 -6.32
C PRO A 149 -0.15 -4.77 -6.65
N PHE A 150 0.90 -4.37 -7.39
CA PHE A 150 1.12 -2.97 -7.73
C PHE A 150 0.22 -2.56 -8.92
N SER A 151 -0.66 -1.58 -8.72
CA SER A 151 -1.58 -1.14 -9.77
C SER A 151 -1.07 0.12 -10.47
N VAL A 152 -0.51 -0.08 -11.67
CA VAL A 152 0.00 1.02 -12.52
C VAL A 152 -1.08 2.05 -12.81
N LYS A 153 -2.28 1.58 -13.17
CA LYS A 153 -3.41 2.48 -13.48
C LYS A 153 -3.69 3.44 -12.32
N HIS A 154 -3.91 2.90 -11.12
CA HIS A 154 -4.28 3.71 -9.97
C HIS A 154 -3.15 4.65 -9.50
N LEU A 155 -1.88 4.27 -9.70
CA LEU A 155 -0.76 5.19 -9.47
C LEU A 155 -0.80 6.35 -10.45
N VAL A 156 -0.91 6.06 -11.76
CA VAL A 156 -0.89 7.08 -12.82
C VAL A 156 -2.08 8.04 -12.71
N ASP A 157 -3.24 7.53 -12.31
CA ASP A 157 -4.48 8.32 -12.19
C ASP A 157 -4.42 9.38 -11.07
N VAL A 158 -3.56 9.19 -10.06
CA VAL A 158 -3.45 10.16 -8.94
C VAL A 158 -2.28 11.15 -9.07
N ILE A 159 -1.40 10.97 -10.06
CA ILE A 159 -0.29 11.90 -10.30
C ILE A 159 -0.81 13.17 -10.97
N PRO A 160 -0.55 14.38 -10.43
CA PRO A 160 -0.90 15.64 -11.08
C PRO A 160 -0.23 15.78 -12.45
N ASP A 161 -0.95 16.33 -13.43
CA ASP A 161 -0.38 16.57 -14.78
C ASP A 161 0.74 17.62 -14.79
N SER A 162 0.80 18.47 -13.79
CA SER A 162 1.81 19.51 -13.59
C SER A 162 3.16 18.98 -13.10
N VAL A 163 3.26 17.71 -12.72
CA VAL A 163 4.47 17.14 -12.11
C VAL A 163 5.68 17.24 -13.03
N LYS A 164 6.77 17.74 -12.48
CA LYS A 164 8.07 17.84 -13.15
C LYS A 164 9.10 16.88 -12.58
N THR A 165 8.91 16.46 -11.32
CA THR A 165 9.85 15.58 -10.60
C THR A 165 9.11 14.71 -9.62
N ILE A 166 9.51 13.44 -9.56
CA ILE A 166 8.98 12.47 -8.58
C ILE A 166 10.15 11.97 -7.73
N SER A 167 9.99 12.03 -6.41
CA SER A 167 10.90 11.41 -5.44
C SER A 167 10.23 10.22 -4.80
N VAL A 168 10.91 9.08 -4.76
CA VAL A 168 10.39 7.86 -4.14
C VAL A 168 11.27 7.50 -2.96
N ILE A 169 10.69 7.32 -1.79
CA ILE A 169 11.47 7.00 -0.60
C ILE A 169 11.08 5.65 -0.01
N ASP A 170 12.09 4.86 0.26
CA ASP A 170 12.00 3.51 0.81
C ASP A 170 12.66 3.40 2.19
N ARG A 171 12.07 2.61 3.10
CA ARG A 171 12.69 2.29 4.38
C ARG A 171 13.49 1.00 4.33
N THR A 172 14.23 0.83 3.27
CA THR A 172 15.11 -0.33 3.06
C THR A 172 16.36 0.06 2.32
N LYS A 173 17.34 -0.81 2.34
CA LYS A 173 18.57 -0.72 1.55
C LYS A 173 18.87 -2.09 0.95
N GLU A 174 18.78 -2.16 -0.36
CA GLU A 174 19.15 -3.35 -1.14
C GLU A 174 20.59 -3.18 -1.65
N PRO A 175 21.60 -3.77 -0.98
CA PRO A 175 22.99 -3.62 -1.39
C PRO A 175 23.24 -4.12 -2.82
N GLY A 176 23.82 -3.26 -3.67
CA GLY A 176 24.13 -3.57 -5.05
C GLY A 176 22.96 -3.45 -6.04
N SER A 177 21.74 -3.16 -5.57
CA SER A 177 20.61 -2.88 -6.45
C SER A 177 20.70 -1.49 -7.09
N LEU A 178 20.08 -1.32 -8.27
CA LEU A 178 19.94 -0.02 -8.94
C LEU A 178 19.03 0.94 -8.17
N GLY A 179 18.18 0.43 -7.31
CA GLY A 179 17.25 1.20 -6.48
C GLY A 179 16.53 0.32 -5.49
N GLU A 180 15.73 0.94 -4.64
CA GLU A 180 14.94 0.26 -3.62
C GLU A 180 13.63 -0.26 -4.22
N PRO A 181 12.91 -1.19 -3.57
CA PRO A 181 11.76 -1.87 -4.17
C PRO A 181 10.65 -0.95 -4.66
N LEU A 182 10.20 0.02 -3.85
CA LEU A 182 9.14 0.95 -4.27
C LEU A 182 9.61 1.84 -5.42
N PHE A 183 10.85 2.35 -5.35
CA PHE A 183 11.44 3.15 -6.42
C PHE A 183 11.44 2.39 -7.76
N LEU A 184 11.90 1.13 -7.76
CA LEU A 184 11.96 0.32 -8.98
C LEU A 184 10.56 0.06 -9.56
N ASP A 185 9.56 -0.19 -8.70
CA ASP A 185 8.19 -0.39 -9.14
C ASP A 185 7.58 0.89 -9.75
N VAL A 186 7.83 2.05 -9.13
CA VAL A 186 7.37 3.35 -9.67
C VAL A 186 8.03 3.64 -11.01
N VAL A 187 9.34 3.47 -11.13
CA VAL A 187 10.06 3.66 -12.41
C VAL A 187 9.49 2.74 -13.50
N ALA A 188 9.29 1.46 -13.18
CA ALA A 188 8.71 0.51 -14.12
C ALA A 188 7.27 0.87 -14.51
N ALA A 189 6.45 1.32 -13.55
CA ALA A 189 5.08 1.73 -13.78
C ALA A 189 4.97 2.98 -14.68
N LEU A 190 5.87 3.93 -14.51
CA LEU A 190 5.83 5.19 -15.27
C LEU A 190 6.40 5.07 -16.68
N LYS A 191 7.24 4.08 -16.96
CA LYS A 191 7.93 3.90 -18.24
C LYS A 191 7.02 3.97 -19.46
N ASN A 192 5.83 3.42 -19.39
CA ASN A 192 4.86 3.38 -20.50
C ASN A 192 3.64 4.29 -20.25
N SER A 193 3.76 5.25 -19.33
CA SER A 193 2.71 6.22 -19.02
C SER A 193 2.98 7.59 -19.66
N LYS A 194 2.04 8.51 -19.53
CA LYS A 194 2.20 9.92 -19.90
C LYS A 194 3.35 10.62 -19.15
N PHE A 195 3.82 10.03 -18.05
CA PHE A 195 4.90 10.53 -17.20
C PHE A 195 6.27 9.90 -17.50
N SER A 196 6.42 9.18 -18.61
CA SER A 196 7.66 8.47 -18.97
C SER A 196 8.92 9.35 -19.03
N ASN A 197 8.75 10.65 -19.28
CA ASN A 197 9.83 11.63 -19.34
C ASN A 197 10.06 12.39 -18.04
N VAL A 198 9.25 12.16 -17.01
CA VAL A 198 9.40 12.80 -15.71
C VAL A 198 10.55 12.11 -14.95
N PRO A 199 11.57 12.85 -14.50
CA PRO A 199 12.65 12.27 -13.73
C PRO A 199 12.15 11.74 -12.40
N VAL A 200 12.60 10.52 -12.06
CA VAL A 200 12.27 9.82 -10.81
C VAL A 200 13.55 9.61 -10.01
N TYR A 201 13.57 10.09 -8.78
CA TYR A 201 14.70 9.95 -7.86
C TYR A 201 14.35 9.04 -6.71
N GLY A 202 15.29 8.16 -6.32
CA GLY A 202 15.16 7.26 -5.19
C GLY A 202 15.85 7.81 -3.95
N GLY A 203 15.18 7.74 -2.80
CA GLY A 203 15.72 8.09 -1.50
C GLY A 203 15.51 7.01 -0.45
N ARG A 204 16.21 7.10 0.64
CA ARG A 204 16.10 6.16 1.78
C ARG A 204 15.90 6.93 3.07
N TYR A 205 15.08 6.35 3.95
CA TYR A 205 14.82 6.92 5.27
C TYR A 205 14.76 5.84 6.34
N GLY A 206 14.90 6.23 7.59
CA GLY A 206 14.52 5.44 8.76
C GLY A 206 15.25 4.12 8.96
N LEU A 207 16.40 3.90 8.31
CA LEU A 207 17.21 2.70 8.49
C LEU A 207 17.69 2.61 9.94
N GLY A 208 17.67 1.38 10.52
CA GLY A 208 18.04 1.18 11.90
C GLY A 208 17.17 1.95 12.89
N SER A 209 15.89 2.19 12.54
CA SER A 209 14.94 2.97 13.35
C SER A 209 15.34 4.43 13.57
N LYS A 210 16.19 4.99 12.71
CA LYS A 210 16.52 6.41 12.74
C LYS A 210 15.27 7.26 12.49
N ASP A 211 15.03 8.24 13.35
CA ASP A 211 13.90 9.17 13.22
C ASP A 211 13.99 9.96 11.90
N THR A 212 12.84 10.12 11.27
CA THR A 212 12.70 10.92 10.04
C THR A 212 12.02 12.24 10.40
N LEU A 213 12.76 13.33 10.22
CA LEU A 213 12.32 14.68 10.54
C LEU A 213 11.90 15.42 9.25
N PRO A 214 11.07 16.48 9.34
CA PRO A 214 10.71 17.32 8.20
C PRO A 214 11.94 17.84 7.42
N ALA A 215 13.02 18.18 8.12
CA ALA A 215 14.26 18.62 7.51
C ALA A 215 14.88 17.57 6.55
N HIS A 216 14.70 16.27 6.84
CA HIS A 216 15.18 15.19 5.97
C HIS A 216 14.29 15.00 4.74
N ILE A 217 13.06 15.50 4.76
CA ILE A 217 12.15 15.46 3.63
C ILE A 217 12.39 16.65 2.69
N ILE A 218 12.83 17.78 3.23
CA ILE A 218 13.11 19.01 2.47
C ILE A 218 14.45 18.93 1.74
N SER A 219 15.43 18.21 2.31
CA SER A 219 16.81 18.08 1.76
C SER A 219 16.89 17.19 0.53
#